data_9e26cca79371553089df9fc4ad1aa81e
#
_entry.id   9e26cca79371553089df9fc4ad1aa81e
#
_cell.length_a   1.000
_cell.length_b   1.000
_cell.length_c   1.000
_cell.angle_alpha   90.00
_cell.angle_beta   90.00
_cell.angle_gamma   90.00
#
_symmetry.space_group_name_H-M   'P 1'
#
loop_
_entity.id
_entity.type
_entity.pdbx_description
1 polymer ?
#
loop_
_entity_poly.entity_id
_entity_poly.type
_entity_poly.pdbx_seq_one_letter_code
_entity_poly.pdbx_strand_id
1 'polypeptide(L)'
;MSVFLIILYSVLSDIFNSYRWVVISKHSCSFQASSEAYFLTSMLNILLPGRVGELSRFFYLKRYYKIPYNKSISIFTIDRSLDIIFLAFATVIGVEFFFTTQQPYIYPTLFILLFFLLFYLVKYKKQNIFIFLKYIPSKFLRVYIKKIIKNISNNISTKIVLTASFYTLMVWFINGSFFVIFLKYVVHFDLTVSQSLLVYLASAIGMAIPLAPAGIGTFHFAVIYILSNYGIIYEKAVATSILLHLIQILPSLIGGLFVVLNYKIDINKVQK
;
A
#
# COMPACT_ATOMS: atom_id res chain seq x y z
N MET A 1 -8.24 22.46 13.33
CA MET A 1 -6.93 21.82 13.01
C MET A 1 -6.41 22.44 11.72
N SER A 2 -5.17 22.90 11.68
CA SER A 2 -4.66 23.60 10.51
C SER A 2 -4.43 22.62 9.34
N VAL A 3 -4.69 23.07 8.09
CA VAL A 3 -4.40 22.30 6.84
C VAL A 3 -2.95 21.81 6.83
N PHE A 4 -2.05 22.56 7.45
CA PHE A 4 -0.64 22.17 7.60
C PHE A 4 -0.43 20.83 8.33
N LEU A 5 -1.14 20.58 9.44
CA LEU A 5 -1.05 19.32 10.17
C LEU A 5 -1.55 18.14 9.34
N ILE A 6 -2.57 18.36 8.53
CA ILE A 6 -3.16 17.35 7.66
C ILE A 6 -2.14 16.91 6.59
N ILE A 7 -1.49 17.88 5.93
CA ILE A 7 -0.44 17.62 4.93
C ILE A 7 0.76 16.92 5.59
N LEU A 8 1.14 17.34 6.79
CA LEU A 8 2.24 16.72 7.54
C LEU A 8 2.02 15.22 7.78
N TYR A 9 0.78 14.80 8.12
CA TYR A 9 0.43 13.38 8.28
C TYR A 9 0.65 12.56 7.00
N SER A 10 0.22 13.09 5.87
CA SER A 10 0.40 12.42 4.58
C SER A 10 1.88 12.28 4.22
N VAL A 11 2.65 13.36 4.36
CA VAL A 11 4.10 13.35 4.10
C VAL A 11 4.84 12.39 5.02
N LEU A 12 4.43 12.30 6.29
CA LEU A 12 5.02 11.37 7.25
C LEU A 12 4.80 9.90 6.82
N SER A 13 3.61 9.55 6.36
CA SER A 13 3.32 8.23 5.80
C SER A 13 4.22 7.90 4.60
N ASP A 14 4.41 8.86 3.69
CA ASP A 14 5.26 8.69 2.50
C ASP A 14 6.74 8.51 2.86
N ILE A 15 7.22 9.18 3.91
CA ILE A 15 8.57 8.99 4.47
C ILE A 15 8.75 7.55 4.98
N PHE A 16 7.80 7.03 5.76
CA PHE A 16 7.87 5.64 6.26
C PHE A 16 7.80 4.62 5.13
N ASN A 17 6.97 4.84 4.11
CA ASN A 17 6.94 4.00 2.91
C ASN A 17 8.30 4.00 2.19
N SER A 18 8.96 5.15 2.08
CA SER A 18 10.26 5.26 1.45
C SER A 18 11.35 4.53 2.24
N TYR A 19 11.38 4.68 3.57
CA TYR A 19 12.31 3.92 4.43
C TYR A 19 12.08 2.42 4.37
N ARG A 20 10.83 1.96 4.28
CA ARG A 20 10.51 0.54 4.10
C ARG A 20 11.23 -0.05 2.88
N TRP A 21 11.23 0.66 1.75
CA TRP A 21 11.96 0.24 0.54
C TRP A 21 13.47 0.20 0.74
N VAL A 22 14.05 1.18 1.46
CA VAL A 22 15.48 1.18 1.81
C VAL A 22 15.83 -0.08 2.59
N VAL A 23 15.04 -0.42 3.61
CA VAL A 23 15.25 -1.62 4.44
C VAL A 23 15.13 -2.91 3.63
N ILE A 24 14.05 -3.07 2.83
CA ILE A 24 13.85 -4.26 2.00
C ILE A 24 14.97 -4.42 0.97
N SER A 25 15.49 -3.31 0.44
CA SER A 25 16.58 -3.30 -0.52
C SER A 25 17.96 -3.60 0.07
N LYS A 26 18.08 -3.76 1.38
CA LYS A 26 19.33 -3.83 2.13
C LYS A 26 20.20 -2.60 1.88
N HIS A 27 19.64 -1.42 1.95
CA HIS A 27 20.30 -0.14 1.71
C HIS A 27 20.95 0.03 0.32
N SER A 28 20.62 -0.84 -0.64
CA SER A 28 21.06 -0.67 -2.03
C SER A 28 20.23 0.32 -2.83
N CYS A 29 19.07 0.69 -2.31
CA CYS A 29 18.27 1.82 -2.74
C CYS A 29 18.41 2.90 -1.66
N SER A 30 18.95 4.07 -2.00
CA SER A 30 19.02 5.19 -1.07
C SER A 30 17.61 5.70 -0.72
N PHE A 31 17.49 6.46 0.37
CA PHE A 31 16.21 7.10 0.72
C PHE A 31 15.73 8.03 -0.41
N GLN A 32 16.63 8.83 -0.99
CA GLN A 32 16.32 9.69 -2.12
C GLN A 32 15.77 8.89 -3.31
N ALA A 33 16.47 7.83 -3.73
CA ALA A 33 16.00 6.96 -4.83
C ALA A 33 14.63 6.35 -4.56
N SER A 34 14.38 5.95 -3.31
CA SER A 34 13.12 5.35 -2.89
C SER A 34 11.98 6.36 -2.89
N SER A 35 12.19 7.54 -2.30
CA SER A 35 11.15 8.59 -2.19
C SER A 35 10.79 9.17 -3.56
N GLU A 36 11.77 9.47 -4.40
CA GLU A 36 11.52 9.94 -5.75
C GLU A 36 10.76 8.92 -6.60
N ALA A 37 11.18 7.64 -6.54
CA ALA A 37 10.47 6.57 -7.24
C ALA A 37 9.05 6.36 -6.69
N TYR A 38 8.84 6.54 -5.38
CA TYR A 38 7.53 6.47 -4.74
C TYR A 38 6.61 7.59 -5.23
N PHE A 39 7.04 8.85 -5.16
CA PHE A 39 6.23 10.00 -5.58
C PHE A 39 5.90 9.96 -7.07
N LEU A 40 6.87 9.62 -7.93
CA LEU A 40 6.62 9.46 -9.36
C LEU A 40 5.58 8.37 -9.63
N THR A 41 5.71 7.21 -8.98
CA THR A 41 4.76 6.10 -9.09
C THR A 41 3.37 6.49 -8.64
N SER A 42 3.26 7.15 -7.47
CA SER A 42 1.98 7.57 -6.89
C SER A 42 1.29 8.60 -7.78
N MET A 43 2.01 9.60 -8.28
CA MET A 43 1.48 10.57 -9.24
C MET A 43 0.96 9.89 -10.51
N LEU A 44 1.72 8.95 -11.08
CA LEU A 44 1.29 8.25 -12.29
C LEU A 44 0.11 7.31 -12.04
N ASN A 45 -0.01 6.71 -10.87
CA ASN A 45 -1.20 5.93 -10.48
C ASN A 45 -2.45 6.81 -10.28
N ILE A 46 -2.27 8.10 -9.95
CA ILE A 46 -3.37 9.06 -9.89
C ILE A 46 -3.83 9.44 -11.31
N LEU A 47 -2.91 9.56 -12.24
CA LEU A 47 -3.21 10.00 -13.62
C LEU A 47 -3.63 8.84 -14.54
N LEU A 48 -3.14 7.62 -14.29
CA LEU A 48 -3.32 6.46 -15.18
C LEU A 48 -4.17 5.38 -14.49
N PRO A 49 -5.07 4.71 -15.24
CA PRO A 49 -5.86 3.60 -14.71
C PRO A 49 -5.01 2.34 -14.49
N GLY A 50 -5.54 1.37 -13.73
CA GLY A 50 -4.98 0.04 -13.64
C GLY A 50 -3.64 -0.05 -12.88
N ARG A 51 -3.27 0.98 -12.09
CA ARG A 51 -1.99 1.05 -11.37
C ARG A 51 -0.75 0.90 -12.27
N VAL A 52 -0.85 1.33 -13.51
CA VAL A 52 0.27 1.29 -14.48
C VAL A 52 1.47 2.10 -14.00
N GLY A 53 1.24 3.13 -13.18
CA GLY A 53 2.31 3.89 -12.53
C GLY A 53 3.31 3.03 -11.73
N GLU A 54 2.93 1.85 -11.25
CA GLU A 54 3.85 0.93 -10.56
C GLU A 54 5.05 0.52 -11.45
N LEU A 55 4.84 0.43 -12.76
CA LEU A 55 5.90 0.12 -13.71
C LEU A 55 6.96 1.23 -13.79
N SER A 56 6.55 2.48 -13.64
CA SER A 56 7.45 3.64 -13.70
C SER A 56 8.57 3.56 -12.67
N ARG A 57 8.28 2.99 -11.49
CA ARG A 57 9.25 2.79 -10.42
C ARG A 57 10.45 1.97 -10.89
N PHE A 58 10.22 0.90 -11.64
CA PHE A 58 11.28 0.01 -12.11
C PHE A 58 12.14 0.69 -13.17
N PHE A 59 11.52 1.41 -14.11
CA PHE A 59 12.21 2.18 -15.15
C PHE A 59 13.02 3.31 -14.54
N TYR A 60 12.43 4.07 -13.61
CA TYR A 60 13.07 5.18 -12.92
C TYR A 60 14.33 4.73 -12.16
N LEU A 61 14.18 3.72 -11.30
CA LEU A 61 15.28 3.16 -10.51
C LEU A 61 16.40 2.59 -11.40
N LYS A 62 16.07 1.94 -12.51
CA LYS A 62 17.06 1.44 -13.46
C LYS A 62 17.80 2.56 -14.15
N ARG A 63 17.10 3.59 -14.63
CA ARG A 63 17.65 4.68 -15.43
C ARG A 63 18.55 5.61 -14.60
N TYR A 64 18.05 6.06 -13.47
CA TYR A 64 18.72 7.11 -12.68
C TYR A 64 19.62 6.57 -11.57
N TYR A 65 19.27 5.42 -11.01
CA TYR A 65 20.00 4.83 -9.87
C TYR A 65 20.69 3.51 -10.18
N LYS A 66 20.66 3.05 -11.44
CA LYS A 66 21.29 1.82 -11.92
C LYS A 66 20.86 0.54 -11.17
N ILE A 67 19.70 0.57 -10.51
CA ILE A 67 19.14 -0.59 -9.80
C ILE A 67 18.50 -1.52 -10.83
N PRO A 68 18.91 -2.79 -10.92
CA PRO A 68 18.43 -3.70 -11.96
C PRO A 68 16.96 -4.08 -11.72
N TYR A 69 16.18 -4.30 -12.79
CA TYR A 69 14.76 -4.63 -12.76
C TYR A 69 14.42 -5.80 -11.84
N ASN A 70 15.18 -6.90 -11.91
CA ASN A 70 14.95 -8.08 -11.07
C ASN A 70 15.05 -7.77 -9.57
N LYS A 71 15.87 -6.81 -9.17
CA LYS A 71 16.02 -6.39 -7.79
C LYS A 71 14.86 -5.49 -7.37
N SER A 72 14.53 -4.47 -8.15
CA SER A 72 13.41 -3.57 -7.85
C SER A 72 12.06 -4.31 -7.84
N ILE A 73 11.85 -5.26 -8.76
CA ILE A 73 10.64 -6.12 -8.76
C ILE A 73 10.59 -7.02 -7.53
N SER A 74 11.73 -7.59 -7.10
CA SER A 74 11.75 -8.40 -5.87
C SER A 74 11.41 -7.57 -4.62
N ILE A 75 11.95 -6.34 -4.51
CA ILE A 75 11.62 -5.41 -3.43
C ILE A 75 10.13 -5.08 -3.44
N PHE A 76 9.59 -4.75 -4.61
CA PHE A 76 8.18 -4.45 -4.82
C PHE A 76 7.26 -5.61 -4.42
N THR A 77 7.62 -6.83 -4.79
CA THR A 77 6.83 -8.02 -4.43
C THR A 77 6.71 -8.18 -2.92
N ILE A 78 7.81 -7.97 -2.18
CA ILE A 78 7.81 -8.04 -0.72
C ILE A 78 6.97 -6.91 -0.13
N ASP A 79 7.18 -5.69 -0.61
CA ASP A 79 6.47 -4.49 -0.20
C ASP A 79 4.94 -4.68 -0.33
N ARG A 80 4.47 -5.11 -1.51
CA ARG A 80 3.04 -5.39 -1.75
C ARG A 80 2.51 -6.57 -0.94
N SER A 81 3.32 -7.60 -0.74
CA SER A 81 2.91 -8.74 0.11
C SER A 81 2.65 -8.30 1.54
N LEU A 82 3.49 -7.44 2.12
CA LEU A 82 3.26 -6.88 3.44
C LEU A 82 1.97 -6.05 3.48
N ASP A 83 1.74 -5.16 2.51
CA ASP A 83 0.52 -4.35 2.46
C ASP A 83 -0.75 -5.22 2.38
N ILE A 84 -0.76 -6.24 1.52
CA ILE A 84 -1.89 -7.16 1.38
C ILE A 84 -2.16 -7.92 2.69
N ILE A 85 -1.12 -8.39 3.34
CA ILE A 85 -1.23 -9.12 4.61
C ILE A 85 -1.79 -8.23 5.70
N PHE A 86 -1.27 -7.01 5.83
CA PHE A 86 -1.78 -6.06 6.82
C PHE A 86 -3.22 -5.63 6.53
N LEU A 87 -3.56 -5.37 5.24
CA LEU A 87 -4.93 -5.07 4.84
C LEU A 87 -5.88 -6.21 5.19
N ALA A 88 -5.54 -7.44 4.84
CA ALA A 88 -6.36 -8.60 5.12
C ALA A 88 -6.53 -8.83 6.63
N PHE A 89 -5.45 -8.72 7.41
CA PHE A 89 -5.49 -8.81 8.87
C PHE A 89 -6.39 -7.71 9.49
N ALA A 90 -6.20 -6.47 9.08
CA ALA A 90 -7.00 -5.35 9.56
C ALA A 90 -8.49 -5.50 9.16
N THR A 91 -8.76 -6.02 7.96
CA THR A 91 -10.13 -6.29 7.49
C THR A 91 -10.80 -7.37 8.33
N VAL A 92 -10.11 -8.47 8.65
CA VAL A 92 -10.66 -9.53 9.50
C VAL A 92 -11.00 -8.99 10.88
N ILE A 93 -10.11 -8.21 11.51
CA ILE A 93 -10.39 -7.55 12.79
C ILE A 93 -11.57 -6.57 12.65
N GLY A 94 -11.58 -5.76 11.60
CA GLY A 94 -12.63 -4.76 11.36
C GLY A 94 -14.00 -5.40 11.19
N VAL A 95 -14.11 -6.50 10.44
CA VAL A 95 -15.36 -7.25 10.24
C VAL A 95 -15.88 -7.81 11.57
N GLU A 96 -15.01 -8.33 12.43
CA GLU A 96 -15.42 -8.82 13.74
C GLU A 96 -15.96 -7.73 14.66
N PHE A 97 -15.34 -6.56 14.67
CA PHE A 97 -15.84 -5.41 15.40
C PHE A 97 -17.20 -4.90 14.86
N PHE A 98 -17.44 -5.07 13.55
CA PHE A 98 -18.66 -4.61 12.91
C PHE A 98 -19.83 -5.59 13.10
N PHE A 99 -19.58 -6.88 13.02
CA PHE A 99 -20.63 -7.91 13.01
C PHE A 99 -20.84 -8.64 14.34
N THR A 100 -20.15 -8.25 15.42
CA THR A 100 -20.27 -8.85 16.77
C THR A 100 -20.34 -10.40 16.74
N THR A 101 -19.38 -11.03 16.09
CA THR A 101 -19.34 -12.50 16.00
C THR A 101 -19.01 -13.13 17.35
N GLN A 102 -19.62 -14.28 17.67
CA GLN A 102 -19.43 -14.97 18.96
C GLN A 102 -17.99 -15.49 19.20
N GLN A 103 -17.14 -15.48 18.17
CA GLN A 103 -15.74 -15.96 18.26
C GLN A 103 -14.76 -15.01 17.56
N PRO A 104 -14.55 -13.81 18.11
CA PRO A 104 -13.86 -12.72 17.43
C PRO A 104 -12.36 -12.97 17.13
N TYR A 105 -11.72 -13.97 17.74
CA TYR A 105 -10.27 -14.17 17.63
C TYR A 105 -9.84 -15.31 16.69
N ILE A 106 -10.75 -16.14 16.20
CA ILE A 106 -10.41 -17.31 15.39
C ILE A 106 -9.85 -16.91 14.03
N TYR A 107 -10.56 -16.05 13.30
CA TYR A 107 -10.17 -15.65 11.94
C TYR A 107 -8.86 -14.86 11.89
N PRO A 108 -8.63 -13.83 12.75
CA PRO A 108 -7.34 -13.17 12.83
C PRO A 108 -6.20 -14.13 13.15
N THR A 109 -6.42 -15.06 14.10
CA THR A 109 -5.41 -16.04 14.50
C THR A 109 -5.07 -17.00 13.36
N LEU A 110 -6.07 -17.54 12.66
CA LEU A 110 -5.87 -18.38 11.48
C LEU A 110 -5.11 -17.64 10.37
N PHE A 111 -5.42 -16.36 10.16
CA PHE A 111 -4.74 -15.54 9.17
C PHE A 111 -3.26 -15.31 9.51
N ILE A 112 -2.96 -15.00 10.77
CA ILE A 112 -1.59 -14.86 11.27
C ILE A 112 -0.83 -16.18 11.07
N LEU A 113 -1.43 -17.32 11.46
CA LEU A 113 -0.83 -18.63 11.29
C LEU A 113 -0.55 -18.95 9.81
N LEU A 114 -1.50 -18.67 8.93
CA LEU A 114 -1.33 -18.84 7.48
C LEU A 114 -0.19 -17.97 6.94
N PHE A 115 -0.09 -16.71 7.40
CA PHE A 115 1.02 -15.83 7.02
C PHE A 115 2.37 -16.39 7.43
N PHE A 116 2.53 -16.80 8.69
CA PHE A 116 3.78 -17.37 9.17
C PHE A 116 4.10 -18.70 8.46
N LEU A 117 3.09 -19.50 8.15
CA LEU A 117 3.25 -20.74 7.37
C LEU A 117 3.75 -20.43 5.95
N LEU A 118 3.14 -19.49 5.25
CA LEU A 118 3.57 -19.09 3.90
C LEU A 118 5.00 -18.51 3.93
N PHE A 119 5.29 -17.66 4.90
CA PHE A 119 6.65 -17.13 5.09
C PHE A 119 7.67 -18.25 5.33
N TYR A 120 7.34 -19.20 6.21
CA TYR A 120 8.17 -20.38 6.49
C TYR A 120 8.40 -21.21 5.23
N LEU A 121 7.34 -21.50 4.47
CA LEU A 121 7.44 -22.27 3.23
C LEU A 121 8.34 -21.57 2.19
N VAL A 122 8.18 -20.28 1.98
CA VAL A 122 9.01 -19.51 1.04
C VAL A 122 10.47 -19.50 1.48
N LYS A 123 10.73 -19.34 2.79
CA LYS A 123 12.08 -19.20 3.31
C LYS A 123 12.81 -20.54 3.39
N TYR A 124 12.18 -21.58 3.90
CA TYR A 124 12.83 -22.84 4.26
C TYR A 124 12.47 -24.02 3.35
N LYS A 125 11.29 -24.01 2.73
CA LYS A 125 10.76 -25.10 1.90
C LYS A 125 10.55 -24.71 0.43
N LYS A 126 11.36 -23.78 -0.09
CA LYS A 126 11.26 -23.29 -1.46
C LYS A 126 11.25 -24.37 -2.54
N GLN A 127 11.92 -25.51 -2.30
CA GLN A 127 11.93 -26.64 -3.24
C GLN A 127 10.53 -27.24 -3.41
N ASN A 128 9.75 -27.33 -2.34
CA ASN A 128 8.37 -27.84 -2.39
C ASN A 128 7.50 -26.91 -3.23
N ILE A 129 7.67 -25.59 -3.08
CA ILE A 129 6.96 -24.59 -3.91
C ILE A 129 7.35 -24.79 -5.38
N PHE A 130 8.63 -25.08 -5.68
CA PHE A 130 9.09 -25.28 -7.05
C PHE A 130 8.46 -26.49 -7.73
N ILE A 131 8.03 -27.52 -6.97
CA ILE A 131 7.30 -28.67 -7.48
C ILE A 131 5.92 -28.22 -8.00
N PHE A 132 5.20 -27.42 -7.23
CA PHE A 132 3.90 -26.89 -7.65
C PHE A 132 3.99 -25.96 -8.87
N LEU A 133 5.10 -25.24 -9.03
CA LEU A 133 5.30 -24.38 -10.19
C LEU A 133 5.40 -25.17 -11.51
N LYS A 134 5.62 -26.48 -11.48
CA LYS A 134 5.63 -27.33 -12.69
C LYS A 134 4.27 -27.33 -13.39
N TYR A 135 3.18 -27.13 -12.65
CA TYR A 135 1.82 -27.10 -13.19
C TYR A 135 1.47 -25.78 -13.91
N ILE A 136 2.32 -24.75 -13.83
CA ILE A 136 2.12 -23.50 -14.56
C ILE A 136 2.47 -23.74 -16.04
N PRO A 137 1.53 -23.53 -16.99
CA PRO A 137 1.76 -23.84 -18.42
C PRO A 137 2.91 -23.01 -19.02
N SER A 138 3.01 -21.72 -18.70
CA SER A 138 4.00 -20.80 -19.24
C SER A 138 5.39 -21.04 -18.67
N LYS A 139 6.34 -21.45 -19.52
CA LYS A 139 7.76 -21.60 -19.16
C LYS A 139 8.37 -20.27 -18.66
N PHE A 140 8.00 -19.16 -19.30
CA PHE A 140 8.47 -17.82 -18.93
C PHE A 140 8.02 -17.45 -17.51
N LEU A 141 6.72 -17.57 -17.20
CA LEU A 141 6.16 -17.31 -15.87
C LEU A 141 6.82 -18.20 -14.81
N ARG A 142 7.00 -19.48 -15.09
CA ARG A 142 7.62 -20.44 -14.18
C ARG A 142 9.05 -20.04 -13.81
N VAL A 143 9.87 -19.69 -14.81
CA VAL A 143 11.27 -19.24 -14.59
C VAL A 143 11.29 -17.93 -13.80
N TYR A 144 10.39 -17.02 -14.14
CA TYR A 144 10.30 -15.70 -13.49
C TYR A 144 9.90 -15.82 -12.02
N ILE A 145 8.86 -16.60 -11.71
CA ILE A 145 8.41 -16.85 -10.32
C ILE A 145 9.50 -17.56 -9.51
N LYS A 146 10.18 -18.57 -10.09
CA LYS A 146 11.32 -19.24 -9.43
C LYS A 146 12.42 -18.25 -9.07
N LYS A 147 12.74 -17.31 -9.95
CA LYS A 147 13.76 -16.28 -9.72
C LYS A 147 13.34 -15.33 -8.58
N ILE A 148 12.08 -14.93 -8.53
CA ILE A 148 11.54 -14.10 -7.45
C ILE A 148 11.64 -14.85 -6.11
N ILE A 149 11.12 -16.07 -6.02
CA ILE A 149 11.14 -16.88 -4.80
C ILE A 149 12.58 -17.11 -4.32
N LYS A 150 13.51 -17.40 -5.24
CA LYS A 150 14.93 -17.57 -4.92
C LYS A 150 15.54 -16.27 -4.36
N ASN A 151 15.23 -15.12 -4.96
CA ASN A 151 15.70 -13.82 -4.47
C ASN A 151 15.13 -13.50 -3.08
N ILE A 152 13.84 -13.74 -2.89
CA ILE A 152 13.18 -13.56 -1.59
C ILE A 152 13.86 -14.45 -0.54
N SER A 153 13.92 -15.77 -0.79
CA SER A 153 14.46 -16.74 0.16
C SER A 153 15.93 -16.50 0.51
N ASN A 154 16.78 -16.11 -0.46
CA ASN A 154 18.21 -15.95 -0.25
C ASN A 154 18.59 -14.58 0.33
N ASN A 155 17.78 -13.55 0.05
CA ASN A 155 18.12 -12.17 0.38
C ASN A 155 17.35 -11.61 1.57
N ILE A 156 16.29 -12.26 2.04
CA ILE A 156 15.49 -11.75 3.14
C ILE A 156 15.89 -12.46 4.44
N SER A 157 16.46 -11.70 5.37
CA SER A 157 16.63 -12.13 6.75
C SER A 157 15.34 -11.84 7.54
N THR A 158 15.13 -12.59 8.63
CA THR A 158 14.03 -12.34 9.55
C THR A 158 14.04 -10.90 10.08
N LYS A 159 15.23 -10.34 10.33
CA LYS A 159 15.40 -8.95 10.75
C LYS A 159 14.82 -7.96 9.73
N ILE A 160 15.07 -8.17 8.43
CA ILE A 160 14.53 -7.30 7.37
C ILE A 160 13.00 -7.36 7.35
N VAL A 161 12.40 -8.56 7.46
CA VAL A 161 10.95 -8.70 7.47
C VAL A 161 10.34 -8.01 8.68
N LEU A 162 10.90 -8.23 9.88
CA LEU A 162 10.41 -7.57 11.10
C LEU A 162 10.52 -6.05 11.01
N THR A 163 11.66 -5.53 10.53
CA THR A 163 11.83 -4.08 10.38
C THR A 163 10.89 -3.51 9.31
N ALA A 164 10.72 -4.19 8.17
CA ALA A 164 9.78 -3.76 7.13
C ALA A 164 8.32 -3.83 7.61
N SER A 165 7.94 -4.86 8.39
CA SER A 165 6.64 -4.95 9.03
C SER A 165 6.39 -3.82 10.03
N PHE A 166 7.41 -3.42 10.78
CA PHE A 166 7.34 -2.24 11.66
C PHE A 166 7.03 -0.98 10.86
N TYR A 167 7.73 -0.73 9.75
CA TYR A 167 7.42 0.42 8.89
C TYR A 167 6.01 0.32 8.29
N THR A 168 5.55 -0.87 7.92
CA THR A 168 4.18 -1.08 7.45
C THR A 168 3.17 -0.73 8.54
N LEU A 169 3.37 -1.20 9.77
CA LEU A 169 2.53 -0.83 10.92
C LEU A 169 2.49 0.68 11.14
N MET A 170 3.63 1.36 11.05
CA MET A 170 3.69 2.83 11.20
C MET A 170 2.87 3.54 10.12
N VAL A 171 2.98 3.11 8.85
CA VAL A 171 2.17 3.64 7.74
C VAL A 171 0.67 3.47 8.01
N TRP A 172 0.25 2.27 8.41
CA TRP A 172 -1.15 1.98 8.72
C TRP A 172 -1.65 2.75 9.94
N PHE A 173 -0.83 2.87 10.98
CA PHE A 173 -1.16 3.64 12.17
C PHE A 173 -1.31 5.14 11.86
N ILE A 174 -0.37 5.73 11.10
CA ILE A 174 -0.41 7.13 10.71
C ILE A 174 -1.67 7.41 9.89
N ASN A 175 -1.93 6.61 8.85
CA ASN A 175 -3.10 6.81 8.00
C ASN A 175 -4.42 6.57 8.76
N GLY A 176 -4.50 5.54 9.60
CA GLY A 176 -5.66 5.29 10.45
C GLY A 176 -5.91 6.43 11.44
N SER A 177 -4.86 6.92 12.10
CA SER A 177 -4.94 8.07 13.01
C SER A 177 -5.41 9.33 12.30
N PHE A 178 -4.94 9.55 11.07
CA PHE A 178 -5.39 10.65 10.23
C PHE A 178 -6.91 10.60 10.01
N PHE A 179 -7.47 9.44 9.66
CA PHE A 179 -8.93 9.29 9.48
C PHE A 179 -9.70 9.60 10.78
N VAL A 180 -9.25 9.06 11.91
CA VAL A 180 -9.87 9.33 13.22
C VAL A 180 -9.87 10.83 13.52
N ILE A 181 -8.73 11.48 13.36
CA ILE A 181 -8.56 12.91 13.66
C ILE A 181 -9.40 13.74 12.68
N PHE A 182 -9.37 13.42 11.39
CA PHE A 182 -10.10 14.15 10.36
C PHE A 182 -11.62 14.06 10.59
N LEU A 183 -12.15 12.86 10.77
CA LEU A 183 -13.58 12.63 10.95
C LEU A 183 -14.10 13.29 12.23
N LYS A 184 -13.32 13.25 13.32
CA LYS A 184 -13.75 13.83 14.59
C LYS A 184 -13.55 15.35 14.69
N TYR A 185 -12.38 15.85 14.25
CA TYR A 185 -11.99 17.24 14.55
C TYR A 185 -12.06 18.19 13.34
N VAL A 186 -12.20 17.67 12.11
CA VAL A 186 -12.32 18.53 10.91
C VAL A 186 -13.77 18.56 10.42
N VAL A 187 -14.40 17.39 10.29
CA VAL A 187 -15.81 17.32 9.84
C VAL A 187 -16.81 17.19 11.00
N HIS A 188 -16.30 17.06 12.23
CA HIS A 188 -17.09 17.02 13.47
C HIS A 188 -18.15 15.93 13.50
N PHE A 189 -17.82 14.74 12.99
CA PHE A 189 -18.71 13.58 13.09
C PHE A 189 -18.56 12.93 14.47
N ASP A 190 -19.67 12.59 15.10
CA ASP A 190 -19.71 11.85 16.36
C ASP A 190 -19.55 10.34 16.11
N LEU A 191 -18.33 9.97 15.70
CA LEU A 191 -17.92 8.61 15.42
C LEU A 191 -16.91 8.14 16.47
N THR A 192 -17.04 6.89 16.90
CA THR A 192 -16.03 6.25 17.74
C THR A 192 -14.73 6.04 16.96
N VAL A 193 -13.64 5.79 17.68
CA VAL A 193 -12.35 5.45 17.04
C VAL A 193 -12.46 4.23 16.14
N SER A 194 -13.16 3.18 16.60
CA SER A 194 -13.37 1.97 15.81
C SER A 194 -14.16 2.22 14.53
N GLN A 195 -15.24 3.01 14.58
CA GLN A 195 -16.01 3.40 13.41
C GLN A 195 -15.18 4.19 12.40
N SER A 196 -14.38 5.15 12.89
CA SER A 196 -13.46 5.92 12.03
C SER A 196 -12.39 5.03 11.37
N LEU A 197 -11.86 4.04 12.08
CA LEU A 197 -10.92 3.07 11.52
C LEU A 197 -11.59 2.15 10.50
N LEU A 198 -12.88 1.82 10.66
CA LEU A 198 -13.63 1.07 9.63
C LEU A 198 -13.82 1.89 8.35
N VAL A 199 -14.05 3.21 8.45
CA VAL A 199 -14.05 4.10 7.28
C VAL A 199 -12.70 4.06 6.58
N TYR A 200 -11.59 4.12 7.34
CA TYR A 200 -10.24 3.98 6.79
C TYR A 200 -10.02 2.64 6.08
N LEU A 201 -10.39 1.51 6.71
CA LEU A 201 -10.26 0.18 6.11
C LEU A 201 -11.06 0.05 4.82
N ALA A 202 -12.31 0.51 4.82
CA ALA A 202 -13.15 0.50 3.63
C ALA A 202 -12.53 1.34 2.51
N SER A 203 -11.99 2.52 2.83
CA SER A 203 -11.29 3.37 1.87
C SER A 203 -10.07 2.67 1.27
N ALA A 204 -9.28 1.96 2.09
CA ALA A 204 -8.12 1.22 1.66
C ALA A 204 -8.48 0.05 0.73
N ILE A 205 -9.58 -0.66 1.02
CA ILE A 205 -10.14 -1.70 0.14
C ILE A 205 -10.59 -1.08 -1.18
N GLY A 206 -11.35 0.02 -1.13
CA GLY A 206 -11.81 0.74 -2.32
C GLY A 206 -10.65 1.19 -3.20
N MET A 207 -9.57 1.71 -2.58
CA MET A 207 -8.35 2.11 -3.28
C MET A 207 -7.57 0.92 -3.85
N ALA A 208 -7.70 -0.28 -3.26
CA ALA A 208 -7.02 -1.49 -3.74
C ALA A 208 -7.58 -1.99 -5.07
N ILE A 209 -8.83 -1.68 -5.40
CA ILE A 209 -9.52 -2.10 -6.63
C ILE A 209 -9.07 -1.22 -7.81
N PRO A 210 -8.35 -1.77 -8.80
CA PRO A 210 -7.71 -0.97 -9.86
C PRO A 210 -8.65 -0.66 -11.04
N LEU A 211 -9.89 -0.24 -10.77
CA LEU A 211 -10.89 0.03 -11.82
C LEU A 211 -10.71 1.41 -12.45
N ALA A 212 -10.29 2.41 -11.67
CA ALA A 212 -10.19 3.78 -12.13
C ALA A 212 -8.89 4.44 -11.64
N PRO A 213 -8.44 5.53 -12.30
CA PRO A 213 -7.32 6.33 -11.83
C PRO A 213 -7.55 6.78 -10.39
N ALA A 214 -6.52 6.74 -9.56
CA ALA A 214 -6.57 7.09 -8.14
C ALA A 214 -7.64 6.35 -7.31
N GLY A 215 -8.33 5.33 -7.83
CA GLY A 215 -9.48 4.71 -7.16
C GLY A 215 -10.73 5.60 -7.13
N ILE A 216 -10.84 6.56 -8.06
CA ILE A 216 -12.04 7.41 -8.19
C ILE A 216 -13.26 6.51 -8.39
N GLY A 217 -14.31 6.75 -7.63
CA GLY A 217 -15.51 5.92 -7.58
C GLY A 217 -15.44 4.85 -6.49
N THR A 218 -14.51 3.91 -6.54
CA THR A 218 -14.41 2.80 -5.57
C THR A 218 -14.05 3.29 -4.16
N PHE A 219 -13.11 4.22 -4.03
CA PHE A 219 -12.79 4.89 -2.77
C PHE A 219 -14.02 5.63 -2.21
N HIS A 220 -14.65 6.49 -3.05
CA HIS A 220 -15.79 7.29 -2.63
C HIS A 220 -16.95 6.41 -2.21
N PHE A 221 -17.31 5.41 -3.02
CA PHE A 221 -18.37 4.45 -2.69
C PHE A 221 -18.14 3.80 -1.33
N ALA A 222 -16.94 3.29 -1.08
CA ALA A 222 -16.61 2.62 0.17
C ALA A 222 -16.74 3.55 1.38
N VAL A 223 -16.22 4.78 1.30
CA VAL A 223 -16.32 5.77 2.37
C VAL A 223 -17.75 6.19 2.61
N ILE A 224 -18.50 6.52 1.54
CA ILE A 224 -19.91 6.94 1.63
C ILE A 224 -20.75 5.83 2.23
N TYR A 225 -20.58 4.59 1.78
CA TYR A 225 -21.31 3.44 2.27
C TYR A 225 -21.18 3.27 3.78
N ILE A 226 -19.97 3.29 4.31
CA ILE A 226 -19.73 3.13 5.75
C ILE A 226 -20.27 4.33 6.54
N LEU A 227 -20.03 5.57 6.10
CA LEU A 227 -20.51 6.77 6.77
C LEU A 227 -22.06 6.81 6.82
N SER A 228 -22.72 6.43 5.73
CA SER A 228 -24.19 6.37 5.67
C SER A 228 -24.78 5.32 6.63
N ASN A 229 -24.12 4.17 6.80
CA ASN A 229 -24.51 3.16 7.79
C ASN A 229 -24.39 3.64 9.25
N TYR A 230 -23.56 4.67 9.49
CA TYR A 230 -23.47 5.35 10.79
C TYR A 230 -24.38 6.57 10.92
N GLY A 231 -25.36 6.73 10.03
CA GLY A 231 -26.36 7.79 10.10
C GLY A 231 -25.86 9.15 9.59
N ILE A 232 -24.69 9.22 8.95
CA ILE A 232 -24.25 10.45 8.30
C ILE A 232 -25.04 10.65 7.01
N ILE A 233 -25.69 11.81 6.89
CA ILE A 233 -26.48 12.15 5.69
C ILE A 233 -25.62 12.11 4.42
N TYR A 234 -26.22 11.65 3.32
CA TYR A 234 -25.53 11.34 2.07
C TYR A 234 -24.64 12.47 1.55
N GLU A 235 -25.14 13.70 1.55
CA GLU A 235 -24.43 14.88 1.05
C GLU A 235 -23.16 15.15 1.86
N LYS A 236 -23.21 15.00 3.19
CA LYS A 236 -22.04 15.14 4.07
C LYS A 236 -21.05 14.00 3.85
N ALA A 237 -21.54 12.77 3.66
CA ALA A 237 -20.68 11.61 3.40
C ALA A 237 -19.93 11.78 2.05
N VAL A 238 -20.63 12.27 1.00
CA VAL A 238 -20.03 12.57 -0.30
C VAL A 238 -18.95 13.66 -0.18
N ALA A 239 -19.29 14.80 0.43
CA ALA A 239 -18.33 15.89 0.63
C ALA A 239 -17.09 15.44 1.41
N THR A 240 -17.30 14.66 2.48
CA THR A 240 -16.22 14.09 3.31
C THR A 240 -15.33 13.14 2.50
N SER A 241 -15.92 12.28 1.68
CA SER A 241 -15.15 11.34 0.85
C SER A 241 -14.27 12.06 -0.16
N ILE A 242 -14.77 13.15 -0.76
CA ILE A 242 -14.00 13.99 -1.70
C ILE A 242 -12.83 14.67 -0.98
N LEU A 243 -13.09 15.28 0.17
CA LEU A 243 -12.05 15.96 0.95
C LEU A 243 -10.95 14.99 1.41
N LEU A 244 -11.33 13.82 1.95
CA LEU A 244 -10.38 12.78 2.35
C LEU A 244 -9.51 12.34 1.18
N HIS A 245 -10.12 12.12 0.01
CA HIS A 245 -9.41 11.67 -1.17
C HIS A 245 -8.43 12.74 -1.67
N LEU A 246 -8.87 14.00 -1.81
CA LEU A 246 -8.03 15.10 -2.24
C LEU A 246 -6.80 15.28 -1.34
N ILE A 247 -7.00 15.24 -0.01
CA ILE A 247 -5.90 15.37 0.95
C ILE A 247 -4.87 14.23 0.80
N GLN A 248 -5.31 13.01 0.53
CA GLN A 248 -4.42 11.87 0.37
C GLN A 248 -3.62 11.90 -0.94
N ILE A 249 -4.21 12.38 -2.03
CA ILE A 249 -3.54 12.38 -3.34
C ILE A 249 -2.64 13.61 -3.54
N LEU A 250 -2.93 14.73 -2.91
CA LEU A 250 -2.26 16.00 -3.16
C LEU A 250 -0.73 15.96 -2.91
N PRO A 251 -0.22 15.42 -1.78
CA PRO A 251 1.22 15.32 -1.55
C PRO A 251 1.94 14.47 -2.62
N SER A 252 1.32 13.37 -3.04
CA SER A 252 1.86 12.49 -4.09
C SER A 252 1.90 13.18 -5.46
N LEU A 253 0.89 13.99 -5.79
CA LEU A 253 0.88 14.79 -7.01
C LEU A 253 2.00 15.84 -7.01
N ILE A 254 2.13 16.59 -5.93
CA ILE A 254 3.15 17.64 -5.79
C ILE A 254 4.54 17.03 -5.81
N GLY A 255 4.78 15.98 -5.01
CA GLY A 255 6.07 15.28 -4.95
C GLY A 255 6.46 14.65 -6.30
N GLY A 256 5.49 14.01 -6.99
CA GLY A 256 5.73 13.44 -8.31
C GLY A 256 6.04 14.50 -9.37
N LEU A 257 5.32 15.62 -9.36
CA LEU A 257 5.60 16.76 -10.24
C LEU A 257 7.02 17.31 -10.02
N PHE A 258 7.43 17.48 -8.76
CA PHE A 258 8.78 17.90 -8.42
C PHE A 258 9.84 16.96 -9.00
N VAL A 259 9.64 15.63 -8.90
CA VAL A 259 10.55 14.65 -9.51
C VAL A 259 10.61 14.78 -11.03
N VAL A 260 9.45 14.95 -11.69
CA VAL A 260 9.39 15.10 -13.16
C VAL A 260 10.15 16.35 -13.61
N LEU A 261 9.96 17.48 -12.93
CA LEU A 261 10.61 18.74 -13.26
C LEU A 261 12.14 18.69 -13.04
N ASN A 262 12.59 18.12 -11.93
CA ASN A 262 14.03 18.02 -11.61
C ASN A 262 14.80 17.15 -12.60
N TYR A 263 14.21 16.05 -13.04
CA TYR A 263 14.87 15.10 -13.94
C TYR A 263 14.52 15.30 -15.42
N LYS A 264 13.70 16.30 -15.76
CA LYS A 264 13.15 16.53 -17.13
C LYS A 264 12.63 15.21 -17.74
N ILE A 265 11.86 14.47 -16.93
CA ILE A 265 11.33 13.17 -17.35
C ILE A 265 10.25 13.41 -18.40
N ASP A 266 10.46 12.89 -19.60
CA ASP A 266 9.45 12.85 -20.63
C ASP A 266 8.45 11.71 -20.35
N ILE A 267 7.28 12.06 -19.83
CA ILE A 267 6.23 11.13 -19.45
C ILE A 267 5.77 10.27 -20.64
N ASN A 268 5.81 10.81 -21.85
CA ASN A 268 5.41 10.09 -23.07
C ASN A 268 6.38 8.94 -23.43
N LYS A 269 7.61 8.96 -22.92
CA LYS A 269 8.59 7.87 -23.10
C LYS A 269 8.46 6.73 -22.07
N VAL A 270 7.64 6.89 -21.06
CA VAL A 270 7.37 5.84 -20.06
C VAL A 270 6.31 4.85 -20.58
N GLN A 271 5.54 5.24 -21.61
CA GLN A 271 4.47 4.43 -22.20
C GLN A 271 4.91 3.60 -23.42
N LYS A 272 6.14 3.78 -23.91
CA LYS A 272 6.76 2.95 -24.95
C LYS A 272 7.79 1.99 -24.34
#